data_be45243e722f8e9317e381e2f20e0703
#
_entry.id   be45243e722f8e9317e381e2f20e0703
#
_cell.length_a   1.000
_cell.length_b   1.000
_cell.length_c   1.000
_cell.angle_alpha   90.00
_cell.angle_beta   90.00
_cell.angle_gamma   90.00
#
_symmetry.space_group_name_H-M   'P 1'
#
loop_
_entity.id
_entity.type
_entity.pdbx_description
1 polymer ?
#
loop_
_entity_poly.entity_id
_entity_poly.type
_entity_poly.pdbx_seq_one_letter_code
_entity_poly.pdbx_strand_id
1 'polypeptide(L)'
;MIPKRICAEKYKVYLLFINDKTKGLFLMDSLNSLKGRNLTMLVDFYEMTMANGYLKNGMGDTVAYFDMFFRKVPDGGGYVIMAGVEQLCEYLKGLKFTHEDIEYLRGKGFSEEFLDYLADFKFSCDVYAVPEGTPIFPGEPIVTVKGPIIQAQFVETMVLLCINHQSLIATKANRIVRAAQGRPIMEFGSRRAQGFDAAIYGARAAYIGGCAGTACAVSDIMFGVPALGTMAHSWVQLFDTELEAFCAYAREYPDNCVLLVDTYNALKSGVPNAIEAFKRELLPRGYRPKGIRFDSGDIAYLSRKARKMLDEAGFEDCTIVASNSLDEYLIRDMIGQGAKVDSFGVGERLITSSSSPVLGGVYKLCAVEKDGKICPRIKISDNVAKISTPCFKKPWRLFD
;
A
#
# COMPACT_ATOMS: atom_id res chain seq x y z
N MET A 1 28.54 23.98 -4.63
CA MET A 1 28.32 24.02 -6.09
C MET A 1 27.63 22.74 -6.51
N ILE A 2 26.30 22.76 -6.62
CA ILE A 2 25.48 21.62 -7.09
C ILE A 2 25.35 21.80 -8.62
N PRO A 3 25.58 20.77 -9.44
CA PRO A 3 25.49 20.93 -10.89
C PRO A 3 24.05 21.17 -11.32
N LYS A 4 23.80 22.34 -11.88
CA LYS A 4 22.60 22.62 -12.70
C LYS A 4 22.70 21.78 -13.97
N ARG A 5 21.92 20.71 -14.09
CA ARG A 5 21.43 20.06 -15.31
C ARG A 5 20.95 18.65 -15.03
N ILE A 6 19.77 18.50 -14.43
CA ILE A 6 18.90 17.34 -14.60
C ILE A 6 17.49 17.90 -14.45
N CYS A 7 16.94 18.48 -15.46
CA CYS A 7 15.54 18.83 -15.49
C CYS A 7 15.12 19.03 -16.95
N ALA A 8 14.25 18.25 -17.42
CA ALA A 8 13.29 18.44 -18.49
C ALA A 8 12.92 17.19 -19.30
N GLU A 9 13.58 16.03 -19.13
CA GLU A 9 13.28 14.86 -20.01
C GLU A 9 12.77 13.59 -19.33
N LYS A 10 12.47 13.55 -18.04
CA LYS A 10 12.13 12.30 -17.31
C LYS A 10 10.70 12.13 -16.82
N TYR A 11 9.78 13.00 -17.13
CA TYR A 11 8.36 12.73 -16.85
C TYR A 11 7.59 12.53 -18.16
N LYS A 12 7.92 11.45 -18.87
CA LYS A 12 7.00 10.89 -19.84
C LYS A 12 5.83 10.35 -19.03
N VAL A 13 4.64 10.94 -19.22
CA VAL A 13 3.37 10.27 -18.97
C VAL A 13 3.46 8.99 -19.79
N TYR A 14 3.67 7.85 -19.12
CA TYR A 14 3.65 6.57 -19.81
C TYR A 14 2.21 6.35 -20.27
N LEU A 15 1.99 6.50 -21.58
CA LEU A 15 0.90 5.83 -22.25
C LEU A 15 1.12 4.33 -22.01
N LEU A 16 0.38 3.75 -21.08
CA LEU A 16 0.27 2.31 -20.97
C LEU A 16 -0.59 1.84 -22.15
N PHE A 17 0.06 1.69 -23.32
CA PHE A 17 -0.53 0.89 -24.38
C PHE A 17 -0.58 -0.54 -23.85
N ILE A 18 -1.79 -1.05 -23.62
CA ILE A 18 -2.03 -2.47 -23.42
C ILE A 18 -1.87 -3.14 -24.79
N ASN A 19 -0.67 -3.13 -25.34
CA ASN A 19 -0.31 -3.89 -26.52
C ASN A 19 0.90 -4.76 -26.21
N ASP A 20 0.59 -6.04 -26.23
CA ASP A 20 1.35 -7.24 -26.05
C ASP A 20 2.82 -7.16 -26.50
N LYS A 21 3.73 -7.58 -25.63
CA LYS A 21 4.95 -8.37 -25.81
C LYS A 21 5.98 -8.10 -24.72
N THR A 22 5.84 -8.75 -23.58
CA THR A 22 7.01 -9.12 -22.75
C THR A 22 6.85 -10.57 -22.26
N LYS A 23 7.43 -11.47 -23.00
CA LYS A 23 7.73 -12.83 -22.54
C LYS A 23 8.89 -12.73 -21.56
N GLY A 24 8.67 -13.04 -20.31
CA GLY A 24 9.72 -13.24 -19.33
C GLY A 24 9.28 -12.90 -17.90
N LEU A 25 8.44 -13.74 -17.30
CA LEU A 25 8.40 -14.02 -15.85
C LEU A 25 7.46 -15.19 -15.58
N PHE A 26 7.88 -16.40 -15.91
CA PHE A 26 7.01 -17.59 -15.87
C PHE A 26 6.86 -18.25 -14.49
N LEU A 27 7.39 -17.68 -13.39
CA LEU A 27 7.33 -18.29 -12.05
C LEU A 27 6.49 -17.53 -11.00
N MET A 28 6.02 -16.32 -11.26
CA MET A 28 5.19 -15.56 -10.31
C MET A 28 3.68 -15.65 -10.56
N ASP A 29 3.26 -16.36 -11.58
CA ASP A 29 1.87 -16.36 -12.07
C ASP A 29 0.86 -17.04 -11.13
N SER A 30 1.28 -17.89 -10.21
CA SER A 30 0.39 -18.65 -9.32
C SER A 30 0.04 -17.97 -7.99
N LEU A 31 0.76 -16.91 -7.62
CA LEU A 31 0.62 -16.27 -6.30
C LEU A 31 -0.07 -14.91 -6.33
N ASN A 32 -0.33 -14.34 -7.52
CA ASN A 32 -1.07 -13.09 -7.62
C ASN A 32 -2.50 -13.28 -7.08
N SER A 33 -2.88 -12.51 -6.06
CA SER A 33 -4.21 -12.61 -5.44
C SER A 33 -5.36 -12.27 -6.41
N LEU A 34 -5.08 -11.55 -7.50
CA LEU A 34 -6.03 -11.29 -8.60
C LEU A 34 -6.05 -12.42 -9.63
N LYS A 35 -4.98 -13.23 -9.76
CA LYS A 35 -4.95 -14.37 -10.67
C LYS A 35 -5.82 -15.51 -10.14
N GLY A 36 -6.70 -16.01 -11.00
CA GLY A 36 -7.66 -17.07 -10.66
C GLY A 36 -8.97 -16.58 -10.04
N ARG A 37 -9.09 -15.28 -9.72
CA ARG A 37 -10.37 -14.66 -9.36
C ARG A 37 -10.84 -13.77 -10.50
N ASN A 38 -12.02 -14.07 -11.04
CA ASN A 38 -12.69 -13.14 -11.95
C ASN A 38 -13.37 -12.04 -11.12
N LEU A 39 -12.81 -10.83 -11.16
CA LEU A 39 -13.36 -9.66 -10.47
C LEU A 39 -14.15 -8.73 -11.42
N THR A 40 -14.48 -9.18 -12.62
CA THR A 40 -15.21 -8.37 -13.61
C THR A 40 -16.55 -7.87 -13.08
N MET A 41 -17.22 -8.68 -12.25
CA MET A 41 -18.49 -8.32 -11.61
C MET A 41 -18.33 -7.54 -10.29
N LEU A 42 -17.12 -7.17 -9.88
CA LEU A 42 -16.89 -6.28 -8.74
C LEU A 42 -17.11 -4.82 -9.14
N VAL A 43 -18.36 -4.49 -9.35
CA VAL A 43 -18.86 -3.17 -9.79
C VAL A 43 -20.05 -2.75 -8.93
N ASP A 44 -20.23 -1.46 -8.79
CA ASP A 44 -21.50 -0.96 -8.25
C ASP A 44 -22.63 -1.22 -9.26
N PHE A 45 -23.78 -1.72 -8.80
CA PHE A 45 -24.83 -2.22 -9.69
C PHE A 45 -25.39 -1.14 -10.64
N TYR A 46 -25.28 0.14 -10.28
CA TYR A 46 -25.68 1.24 -11.16
C TYR A 46 -24.80 1.34 -12.42
N GLU A 47 -23.55 0.87 -12.39
CA GLU A 47 -22.68 0.83 -13.55
C GLU A 47 -23.26 -0.08 -14.63
N MET A 48 -23.81 -1.24 -14.22
CA MET A 48 -24.53 -2.17 -15.11
C MET A 48 -25.81 -1.57 -15.67
N THR A 49 -26.63 -0.94 -14.83
CA THR A 49 -27.92 -0.37 -15.27
C THR A 49 -27.71 0.81 -16.21
N MET A 50 -26.71 1.66 -15.94
CA MET A 50 -26.34 2.76 -16.83
C MET A 50 -25.78 2.25 -18.16
N ALA A 51 -24.90 1.24 -18.14
CA ALA A 51 -24.33 0.65 -19.35
C ALA A 51 -25.40 0.08 -20.28
N ASN A 52 -26.34 -0.69 -19.75
CA ASN A 52 -27.50 -1.16 -20.53
C ASN A 52 -28.34 0.02 -21.08
N GLY A 53 -28.52 1.07 -20.29
CA GLY A 53 -29.19 2.29 -20.74
C GLY A 53 -28.47 3.00 -21.85
N TYR A 54 -27.15 3.14 -21.79
CA TYR A 54 -26.32 3.74 -22.85
C TYR A 54 -26.44 2.95 -24.15
N LEU A 55 -26.37 1.61 -24.09
CA LEU A 55 -26.49 0.76 -25.29
C LEU A 55 -27.87 0.96 -25.93
N LYS A 56 -28.96 0.83 -25.17
CA LYS A 56 -30.33 1.00 -25.67
C LYS A 56 -30.65 2.35 -26.31
N ASN A 57 -29.92 3.40 -25.91
CA ASN A 57 -30.05 4.72 -26.47
C ASN A 57 -29.01 5.05 -27.58
N GLY A 58 -28.31 4.03 -28.10
CA GLY A 58 -27.33 4.20 -29.17
C GLY A 58 -26.09 5.03 -28.77
N MET A 59 -25.80 5.08 -27.45
CA MET A 59 -24.68 5.88 -26.93
C MET A 59 -23.45 5.02 -26.57
N GLY A 60 -23.49 3.70 -26.77
CA GLY A 60 -22.45 2.76 -26.32
C GLY A 60 -21.05 3.11 -26.80
N ASP A 61 -20.93 3.58 -28.05
CA ASP A 61 -19.65 3.94 -28.70
C ASP A 61 -19.20 5.37 -28.44
N THR A 62 -19.97 6.15 -27.66
CA THR A 62 -19.57 7.52 -27.32
C THR A 62 -18.25 7.51 -26.57
N VAL A 63 -17.22 8.16 -27.11
CA VAL A 63 -15.95 8.29 -26.41
C VAL A 63 -16.10 9.27 -25.26
N ALA A 64 -15.86 8.76 -24.05
CA ALA A 64 -15.97 9.47 -22.79
C ALA A 64 -14.62 9.57 -22.09
N TYR A 65 -14.45 10.61 -21.30
CA TYR A 65 -13.28 10.86 -20.46
C TYR A 65 -13.73 10.92 -19.01
N PHE A 66 -13.18 10.05 -18.19
CA PHE A 66 -13.41 10.03 -16.74
C PHE A 66 -12.12 10.30 -16.02
N ASP A 67 -12.15 11.20 -15.04
CA ASP A 67 -11.03 11.44 -14.15
C ASP A 67 -11.29 10.91 -12.75
N MET A 68 -10.29 10.20 -12.21
CA MET A 68 -10.16 9.97 -10.80
C MET A 68 -9.34 11.09 -10.16
N PHE A 69 -9.84 11.62 -9.04
CA PHE A 69 -9.15 12.58 -8.19
C PHE A 69 -9.67 12.48 -6.75
N PHE A 70 -8.97 13.12 -5.82
CA PHE A 70 -9.42 13.25 -4.42
C PHE A 70 -9.50 14.73 -4.02
N ARG A 71 -10.19 15.04 -2.90
CA ARG A 71 -10.49 16.43 -2.51
C ARG A 71 -9.72 16.91 -1.30
N LYS A 72 -9.29 16.00 -0.42
CA LYS A 72 -8.59 16.33 0.81
C LYS A 72 -7.45 15.35 1.05
N VAL A 73 -6.35 15.83 1.57
CA VAL A 73 -5.25 14.98 2.01
C VAL A 73 -5.60 14.39 3.39
N PRO A 74 -5.42 13.08 3.60
CA PRO A 74 -5.62 12.46 4.91
C PRO A 74 -4.78 13.11 6.00
N ASP A 75 -5.31 13.13 7.23
CA ASP A 75 -4.63 13.65 8.43
C ASP A 75 -4.13 15.11 8.29
N GLY A 76 -4.73 15.93 7.42
CA GLY A 76 -4.28 17.30 7.17
C GLY A 76 -2.86 17.39 6.59
N GLY A 77 -2.40 16.36 5.91
CA GLY A 77 -1.08 16.34 5.26
C GLY A 77 -0.98 17.26 4.06
N GLY A 78 0.23 17.41 3.50
CA GLY A 78 0.49 18.26 2.34
C GLY A 78 0.27 17.57 1.00
N TYR A 79 0.32 16.25 0.93
CA TYR A 79 0.22 15.45 -0.29
C TYR A 79 -0.19 14.01 0.01
N VAL A 80 -0.50 13.27 -1.04
CA VAL A 80 -0.74 11.82 -1.03
C VAL A 80 0.32 11.14 -1.90
N ILE A 81 0.75 9.93 -1.56
CA ILE A 81 1.65 9.11 -2.38
C ILE A 81 0.80 8.23 -3.30
N MET A 82 1.02 8.32 -4.59
CA MET A 82 0.32 7.50 -5.59
C MET A 82 0.72 6.03 -5.46
N ALA A 83 -0.26 5.12 -5.38
CA ALA A 83 -0.05 3.67 -5.42
C ALA A 83 -1.32 2.94 -5.90
N GLY A 84 -1.19 1.70 -6.36
CA GLY A 84 -2.30 0.84 -6.81
C GLY A 84 -2.45 0.74 -8.32
N VAL A 85 -1.60 1.42 -9.10
CA VAL A 85 -1.68 1.43 -10.57
C VAL A 85 -1.37 0.06 -11.17
N GLU A 86 -0.41 -0.67 -10.61
CA GLU A 86 -0.04 -2.00 -11.10
C GLU A 86 -1.22 -2.98 -11.01
N GLN A 87 -1.91 -3.02 -9.85
CA GLN A 87 -3.07 -3.88 -9.65
C GLN A 87 -4.25 -3.46 -10.51
N LEU A 88 -4.43 -2.16 -10.73
CA LEU A 88 -5.42 -1.67 -11.68
C LEU A 88 -5.12 -2.18 -13.10
N CYS A 89 -3.87 -2.11 -13.56
CA CYS A 89 -3.47 -2.62 -14.86
C CYS A 89 -3.70 -4.13 -15.00
N GLU A 90 -3.42 -4.91 -13.95
CA GLU A 90 -3.68 -6.36 -13.92
C GLU A 90 -5.17 -6.65 -14.05
N TYR A 91 -6.01 -5.94 -13.30
CA TYR A 91 -7.47 -6.07 -13.40
C TYR A 91 -7.97 -5.77 -14.81
N LEU A 92 -7.56 -4.65 -15.40
CA LEU A 92 -8.02 -4.22 -16.73
C LEU A 92 -7.65 -5.24 -17.82
N LYS A 93 -6.48 -5.86 -17.72
CA LYS A 93 -6.05 -6.94 -18.64
C LYS A 93 -6.85 -8.23 -18.46
N GLY A 94 -7.38 -8.46 -17.27
CA GLY A 94 -8.13 -9.66 -16.90
C GLY A 94 -9.65 -9.56 -17.09
N LEU A 95 -10.16 -8.39 -17.50
CA LEU A 95 -11.61 -8.17 -17.65
C LEU A 95 -12.23 -9.14 -18.65
N LYS A 96 -13.16 -9.97 -18.14
CA LYS A 96 -13.89 -10.95 -18.95
C LYS A 96 -15.16 -11.38 -18.25
N PHE A 97 -16.31 -11.20 -18.88
CA PHE A 97 -17.57 -11.76 -18.39
C PHE A 97 -17.63 -13.26 -18.67
N THR A 98 -18.03 -14.03 -17.68
CA THR A 98 -18.26 -15.48 -17.82
C THR A 98 -19.69 -15.76 -18.23
N HIS A 99 -19.97 -17.01 -18.62
CA HIS A 99 -21.32 -17.45 -18.90
C HIS A 99 -22.23 -17.29 -17.66
N GLU A 100 -21.69 -17.60 -16.48
CA GLU A 100 -22.40 -17.46 -15.20
C GLU A 100 -22.75 -16.00 -14.91
N ASP A 101 -21.86 -15.06 -15.23
CA ASP A 101 -22.11 -13.61 -15.09
C ASP A 101 -23.26 -13.17 -16.00
N ILE A 102 -23.27 -13.65 -17.25
CA ILE A 102 -24.32 -13.34 -18.23
C ILE A 102 -25.68 -13.91 -17.77
N GLU A 103 -25.71 -15.17 -17.34
CA GLU A 103 -26.96 -15.78 -16.82
C GLU A 103 -27.48 -15.06 -15.56
N TYR A 104 -26.59 -14.67 -14.67
CA TYR A 104 -26.97 -13.85 -13.51
C TYR A 104 -27.64 -12.54 -13.94
N LEU A 105 -27.05 -11.82 -14.91
CA LEU A 105 -27.57 -10.55 -15.40
C LEU A 105 -28.87 -10.75 -16.17
N ARG A 106 -29.05 -11.86 -16.93
CA ARG A 106 -30.31 -12.24 -17.56
C ARG A 106 -31.41 -12.40 -16.52
N GLY A 107 -31.12 -13.08 -15.42
CA GLY A 107 -32.03 -13.23 -14.29
C GLY A 107 -32.39 -11.91 -13.59
N LYS A 108 -31.61 -10.84 -13.79
CA LYS A 108 -31.88 -9.48 -13.30
C LYS A 108 -32.68 -8.63 -14.28
N GLY A 109 -33.03 -9.17 -15.48
CA GLY A 109 -33.86 -8.51 -16.48
C GLY A 109 -33.09 -7.54 -17.41
N PHE A 110 -31.80 -7.70 -17.54
CA PHE A 110 -31.02 -6.98 -18.56
C PHE A 110 -31.38 -7.46 -19.97
N SER A 111 -31.25 -6.59 -20.99
CA SER A 111 -31.61 -6.89 -22.36
C SER A 111 -30.64 -7.87 -23.01
N GLU A 112 -31.15 -8.75 -23.89
CA GLU A 112 -30.30 -9.70 -24.63
C GLU A 112 -29.19 -8.98 -25.43
N GLU A 113 -29.51 -7.85 -26.06
CA GLU A 113 -28.53 -7.02 -26.78
C GLU A 113 -27.34 -6.60 -25.85
N PHE A 114 -27.63 -6.25 -24.58
CA PHE A 114 -26.59 -5.92 -23.63
C PHE A 114 -25.81 -7.15 -23.14
N LEU A 115 -26.49 -8.28 -22.98
CA LEU A 115 -25.85 -9.54 -22.60
C LEU A 115 -24.92 -10.03 -23.70
N ASP A 116 -25.31 -9.91 -24.98
CA ASP A 116 -24.44 -10.20 -26.13
C ASP A 116 -23.22 -9.28 -26.18
N TYR A 117 -23.41 -7.96 -25.93
CA TYR A 117 -22.29 -7.01 -25.81
C TYR A 117 -21.29 -7.41 -24.72
N LEU A 118 -21.78 -7.87 -23.56
CA LEU A 118 -20.92 -8.30 -22.45
C LEU A 118 -20.21 -9.63 -22.73
N ALA A 119 -20.86 -10.56 -23.44
CA ALA A 119 -20.26 -11.84 -23.82
C ALA A 119 -19.02 -11.64 -24.72
N ASP A 120 -19.05 -10.62 -25.59
CA ASP A 120 -17.95 -10.26 -26.48
C ASP A 120 -17.06 -9.13 -25.92
N PHE A 121 -17.21 -8.77 -24.63
CA PHE A 121 -16.54 -7.62 -24.04
C PHE A 121 -15.02 -7.73 -24.11
N LYS A 122 -14.41 -6.66 -24.62
CA LYS A 122 -12.96 -6.44 -24.64
C LYS A 122 -12.65 -5.02 -24.22
N PHE A 123 -11.90 -4.87 -23.15
CA PHE A 123 -11.50 -3.54 -22.69
C PHE A 123 -10.54 -2.89 -23.70
N SER A 124 -10.91 -1.71 -24.19
CA SER A 124 -10.18 -0.98 -25.24
C SER A 124 -9.91 0.49 -24.88
N CYS A 125 -10.23 0.93 -23.66
CA CYS A 125 -9.97 2.31 -23.25
C CYS A 125 -8.48 2.58 -23.07
N ASP A 126 -8.07 3.80 -23.39
CA ASP A 126 -6.79 4.37 -22.96
C ASP A 126 -6.85 4.71 -21.47
N VAL A 127 -5.82 4.38 -20.71
CA VAL A 127 -5.69 4.72 -19.29
C VAL A 127 -4.42 5.50 -19.05
N TYR A 128 -4.57 6.69 -18.51
CA TYR A 128 -3.47 7.60 -18.14
C TYR A 128 -3.42 7.65 -16.61
N ALA A 129 -2.25 7.37 -16.01
CA ALA A 129 -2.10 7.41 -14.56
C ALA A 129 -0.79 8.08 -14.16
N VAL A 130 -0.79 8.75 -13.02
CA VAL A 130 0.44 9.24 -12.39
C VAL A 130 1.25 8.03 -11.90
N PRO A 131 2.58 7.99 -12.13
CA PRO A 131 3.43 6.88 -11.67
C PRO A 131 3.35 6.68 -10.16
N GLU A 132 3.41 5.42 -9.73
CA GLU A 132 3.46 5.06 -8.29
C GLU A 132 4.68 5.69 -7.60
N GLY A 133 4.56 5.99 -6.31
CA GLY A 133 5.57 6.69 -5.53
C GLY A 133 5.60 8.21 -5.72
N THR A 134 4.85 8.75 -6.70
CA THR A 134 4.80 10.18 -6.95
C THR A 134 3.88 10.88 -5.93
N PRO A 135 4.28 12.03 -5.33
CA PRO A 135 3.36 12.87 -4.58
C PRO A 135 2.26 13.43 -5.49
N ILE A 136 1.01 13.33 -5.07
CA ILE A 136 -0.19 13.82 -5.77
C ILE A 136 -1.00 14.75 -4.87
N PHE A 137 -1.79 15.66 -5.48
CA PHE A 137 -2.48 16.73 -4.75
C PHE A 137 -3.99 16.74 -5.05
N PRO A 138 -4.81 17.35 -4.16
CA PRO A 138 -6.24 17.45 -4.37
C PRO A 138 -6.62 18.11 -5.69
N GLY A 139 -7.63 17.54 -6.37
CA GLY A 139 -8.17 18.08 -7.63
C GLY A 139 -7.37 17.75 -8.89
N GLU A 140 -6.18 17.13 -8.76
CA GLU A 140 -5.44 16.64 -9.93
C GLU A 140 -6.13 15.39 -10.52
N PRO A 141 -6.21 15.25 -11.87
CA PRO A 141 -6.55 13.97 -12.48
C PRO A 141 -5.39 12.99 -12.26
N ILE A 142 -5.54 12.05 -11.32
CA ILE A 142 -4.51 11.07 -10.97
C ILE A 142 -4.60 9.79 -11.81
N VAL A 143 -5.84 9.46 -12.26
CA VAL A 143 -6.11 8.48 -13.31
C VAL A 143 -7.15 9.08 -14.25
N THR A 144 -6.91 8.99 -15.57
CA THR A 144 -7.91 9.32 -16.58
C THR A 144 -8.15 8.10 -17.46
N VAL A 145 -9.42 7.73 -17.62
CA VAL A 145 -9.85 6.66 -18.53
C VAL A 145 -10.58 7.30 -19.71
N LYS A 146 -10.12 6.98 -20.94
CA LYS A 146 -10.68 7.49 -22.20
C LYS A 146 -11.09 6.33 -23.09
N GLY A 147 -12.33 6.28 -23.52
CA GLY A 147 -12.82 5.27 -24.46
C GLY A 147 -14.34 5.16 -24.49
N PRO A 148 -14.89 4.07 -25.04
CA PRO A 148 -16.33 3.84 -25.08
C PRO A 148 -16.96 3.99 -23.71
N ILE A 149 -18.06 4.76 -23.62
CA ILE A 149 -18.65 5.17 -22.32
C ILE A 149 -19.01 3.98 -21.42
N ILE A 150 -19.48 2.89 -22.01
CA ILE A 150 -19.81 1.67 -21.26
C ILE A 150 -18.55 1.12 -20.57
N GLN A 151 -17.47 0.96 -21.30
CA GLN A 151 -16.20 0.44 -20.79
C GLN A 151 -15.56 1.37 -19.76
N ALA A 152 -15.55 2.68 -20.04
CA ALA A 152 -14.98 3.68 -19.16
C ALA A 152 -15.79 3.78 -17.84
N GLN A 153 -17.10 3.54 -17.86
CA GLN A 153 -17.94 3.50 -16.66
C GLN A 153 -17.73 2.23 -15.83
N PHE A 154 -17.61 1.05 -16.46
CA PHE A 154 -17.44 -0.23 -15.77
C PHE A 154 -16.24 -0.35 -14.86
N VAL A 155 -15.22 0.44 -15.07
CA VAL A 155 -14.00 0.35 -14.29
C VAL A 155 -13.97 1.29 -13.08
N GLU A 156 -15.03 2.09 -12.85
CA GLU A 156 -15.10 3.06 -11.75
C GLU A 156 -14.78 2.43 -10.40
N THR A 157 -15.50 1.38 -10.03
CA THR A 157 -15.35 0.74 -8.72
C THR A 157 -13.92 0.23 -8.51
N MET A 158 -13.33 -0.47 -9.48
CA MET A 158 -11.97 -1.00 -9.32
C MET A 158 -10.88 0.07 -9.38
N VAL A 159 -11.04 1.10 -10.21
CA VAL A 159 -10.13 2.26 -10.18
C VAL A 159 -10.10 2.85 -8.76
N LEU A 160 -11.27 3.06 -8.16
CA LEU A 160 -11.39 3.62 -6.82
C LEU A 160 -10.83 2.68 -5.75
N LEU A 161 -11.13 1.38 -5.80
CA LEU A 161 -10.64 0.40 -4.82
C LEU A 161 -9.11 0.29 -4.83
N CYS A 162 -8.51 0.11 -6.01
CA CYS A 162 -7.06 -0.06 -6.12
C CYS A 162 -6.30 1.19 -5.65
N ILE A 163 -6.71 2.36 -6.14
CA ILE A 163 -5.97 3.61 -5.88
C ILE A 163 -6.25 4.16 -4.48
N ASN A 164 -7.51 4.16 -4.02
CA ASN A 164 -7.84 4.68 -2.69
C ASN A 164 -7.09 3.97 -1.59
N HIS A 165 -7.18 2.63 -1.56
CA HIS A 165 -6.56 1.83 -0.49
C HIS A 165 -5.04 1.98 -0.50
N GLN A 166 -4.39 1.68 -1.64
CA GLN A 166 -2.94 1.65 -1.69
C GLN A 166 -2.32 3.04 -1.53
N SER A 167 -2.89 4.08 -2.15
CA SER A 167 -2.40 5.45 -1.97
C SER A 167 -2.58 5.94 -0.53
N LEU A 168 -3.68 5.56 0.14
CA LEU A 168 -3.89 5.88 1.56
C LEU A 168 -2.80 5.27 2.45
N ILE A 169 -2.54 3.96 2.28
CA ILE A 169 -1.54 3.24 3.09
C ILE A 169 -0.12 3.72 2.77
N ALA A 170 0.23 3.94 1.50
CA ALA A 170 1.52 4.51 1.12
C ALA A 170 1.74 5.90 1.76
N THR A 171 0.69 6.73 1.80
CA THR A 171 0.75 8.06 2.43
C THR A 171 0.95 7.96 3.93
N LYS A 172 0.20 7.09 4.62
CA LYS A 172 0.35 6.85 6.06
C LYS A 172 1.75 6.34 6.38
N ALA A 173 2.25 5.36 5.62
CA ALA A 173 3.60 4.85 5.74
C ALA A 173 4.66 5.97 5.58
N ASN A 174 4.53 6.80 4.55
CA ASN A 174 5.45 7.90 4.30
C ASN A 174 5.51 8.91 5.45
N ARG A 175 4.37 9.24 6.06
CA ARG A 175 4.32 10.11 7.26
C ARG A 175 5.08 9.49 8.43
N ILE A 176 4.88 8.19 8.68
CA ILE A 176 5.55 7.45 9.74
C ILE A 176 7.06 7.38 9.49
N VAL A 177 7.48 7.07 8.25
CA VAL A 177 8.89 7.03 7.84
C VAL A 177 9.58 8.38 8.06
N ARG A 178 8.93 9.47 7.69
CA ARG A 178 9.47 10.83 7.92
C ARG A 178 9.58 11.17 9.41
N ALA A 179 8.61 10.74 10.23
CA ALA A 179 8.66 10.95 11.68
C ALA A 179 9.80 10.20 12.35
N ALA A 180 10.25 9.07 11.77
CA ALA A 180 11.35 8.25 12.27
C ALA A 180 12.75 8.85 12.05
N GLN A 181 12.87 9.96 11.31
CA GLN A 181 14.13 10.69 11.11
C GLN A 181 15.29 9.80 10.62
N GLY A 182 15.03 9.03 9.58
CA GLY A 182 16.02 8.14 8.95
C GLY A 182 16.12 6.73 9.56
N ARG A 183 15.42 6.45 10.67
CA ARG A 183 15.36 5.11 11.24
C ARG A 183 14.42 4.22 10.41
N PRO A 184 14.78 2.95 10.13
CA PRO A 184 13.93 2.04 9.38
C PRO A 184 12.57 1.81 10.04
N ILE A 185 11.52 1.79 9.23
CA ILE A 185 10.17 1.38 9.60
C ILE A 185 9.86 0.02 8.97
N MET A 186 9.42 -0.93 9.79
CA MET A 186 8.94 -2.24 9.36
C MET A 186 7.43 -2.28 9.47
N GLU A 187 6.74 -2.71 8.42
CA GLU A 187 5.29 -2.87 8.42
C GLU A 187 4.92 -4.19 9.11
N PHE A 188 4.24 -4.15 10.25
CA PHE A 188 3.85 -5.32 11.08
C PHE A 188 2.34 -5.45 11.26
N GLY A 189 1.55 -4.93 10.34
CA GLY A 189 0.11 -4.79 10.46
C GLY A 189 -0.74 -5.88 9.81
N SER A 190 -0.18 -6.85 9.09
CA SER A 190 -0.92 -7.81 8.27
C SER A 190 -2.14 -8.42 9.00
N ARG A 191 -2.01 -8.86 10.25
CA ARG A 191 -3.10 -9.45 11.05
C ARG A 191 -4.19 -8.46 11.50
N ARG A 192 -4.01 -7.15 11.23
CA ARG A 192 -4.92 -6.04 11.58
C ARG A 192 -5.58 -5.40 10.36
N ALA A 193 -5.19 -5.82 9.17
CA ALA A 193 -5.76 -5.30 7.92
C ALA A 193 -7.24 -5.72 7.75
N GLN A 194 -7.99 -4.95 6.98
CA GLN A 194 -9.39 -5.22 6.66
C GLN A 194 -9.50 -6.26 5.51
N GLY A 195 -9.10 -7.47 5.78
CA GLY A 195 -9.11 -8.58 4.83
C GLY A 195 -7.74 -8.92 4.26
N PHE A 196 -7.64 -10.08 3.64
CA PHE A 196 -6.34 -10.60 3.16
C PHE A 196 -5.75 -9.77 2.00
N ASP A 197 -6.56 -9.26 1.08
CA ASP A 197 -6.06 -8.37 0.03
C ASP A 197 -5.54 -7.05 0.59
N ALA A 198 -6.20 -6.50 1.62
CA ALA A 198 -5.74 -5.31 2.30
C ALA A 198 -4.39 -5.53 3.02
N ALA A 199 -4.14 -6.73 3.56
CA ALA A 199 -2.85 -7.09 4.12
C ALA A 199 -1.76 -7.16 3.04
N ILE A 200 -2.04 -7.84 1.93
CA ILE A 200 -1.09 -8.08 0.84
C ILE A 200 -0.73 -6.77 0.13
N TYR A 201 -1.73 -6.04 -0.37
CA TYR A 201 -1.50 -4.78 -1.09
C TYR A 201 -1.15 -3.63 -0.17
N GLY A 202 -1.59 -3.66 1.09
CA GLY A 202 -1.18 -2.70 2.09
C GLY A 202 0.30 -2.79 2.43
N ALA A 203 0.86 -4.00 2.53
CA ALA A 203 2.30 -4.21 2.71
C ALA A 203 3.12 -3.64 1.53
N ARG A 204 2.67 -3.90 0.29
CA ARG A 204 3.27 -3.31 -0.91
C ARG A 204 3.20 -1.78 -0.89
N ALA A 205 2.05 -1.23 -0.57
CA ALA A 205 1.84 0.20 -0.48
C ALA A 205 2.72 0.86 0.61
N ALA A 206 2.87 0.21 1.76
CA ALA A 206 3.76 0.67 2.83
C ALA A 206 5.23 0.72 2.36
N TYR A 207 5.67 -0.27 1.57
CA TYR A 207 6.99 -0.28 0.97
C TYR A 207 7.19 0.87 -0.03
N ILE A 208 6.20 1.14 -0.91
CA ILE A 208 6.19 2.33 -1.78
C ILE A 208 6.28 3.62 -0.94
N GLY A 209 5.62 3.66 0.22
CA GLY A 209 5.67 4.76 1.18
C GLY A 209 7.01 4.94 1.90
N GLY A 210 7.94 3.98 1.75
CA GLY A 210 9.31 4.04 2.28
C GLY A 210 9.58 3.12 3.47
N CYS A 211 8.69 2.19 3.82
CA CYS A 211 8.99 1.13 4.80
C CYS A 211 10.11 0.22 4.29
N ALA A 212 10.94 -0.28 5.20
CA ALA A 212 12.08 -1.14 4.86
C ALA A 212 11.66 -2.58 4.48
N GLY A 213 10.46 -3.00 4.89
CA GLY A 213 9.92 -4.33 4.63
C GLY A 213 8.64 -4.58 5.41
N THR A 214 8.14 -5.80 5.35
CA THR A 214 6.85 -6.21 5.92
C THR A 214 6.93 -7.54 6.67
N ALA A 215 6.00 -7.78 7.59
CA ALA A 215 5.77 -9.11 8.17
C ALA A 215 4.92 -10.03 7.26
N CYS A 216 4.43 -9.52 6.13
CA CYS A 216 3.57 -10.25 5.20
C CYS A 216 4.41 -11.07 4.21
N ALA A 217 4.70 -12.33 4.52
CA ALA A 217 5.55 -13.18 3.72
C ALA A 217 5.10 -13.31 2.25
N VAL A 218 3.78 -13.35 1.99
CA VAL A 218 3.26 -13.45 0.62
C VAL A 218 3.58 -12.19 -0.22
N SER A 219 3.70 -11.02 0.42
CA SER A 219 4.06 -9.77 -0.27
C SER A 219 5.53 -9.75 -0.71
N ASP A 220 6.41 -10.48 -0.01
CA ASP A 220 7.78 -10.70 -0.47
C ASP A 220 7.77 -11.54 -1.76
N ILE A 221 7.07 -12.67 -1.75
CA ILE A 221 6.97 -13.55 -2.92
C ILE A 221 6.36 -12.84 -4.13
N MET A 222 5.29 -12.05 -3.92
CA MET A 222 4.56 -11.42 -5.02
C MET A 222 5.22 -10.16 -5.55
N PHE A 223 5.84 -9.36 -4.69
CA PHE A 223 6.27 -8.00 -5.02
C PHE A 223 7.75 -7.73 -4.68
N GLY A 224 8.47 -8.71 -4.13
CA GLY A 224 9.84 -8.51 -3.67
C GLY A 224 9.96 -7.52 -2.50
N VAL A 225 8.90 -7.34 -1.71
CA VAL A 225 8.94 -6.54 -0.49
C VAL A 225 9.62 -7.36 0.60
N PRO A 226 10.79 -6.95 1.13
CA PRO A 226 11.55 -7.79 2.05
C PRO A 226 10.72 -8.27 3.24
N ALA A 227 10.65 -9.59 3.45
CA ALA A 227 10.01 -10.17 4.63
C ALA A 227 10.88 -9.95 5.87
N LEU A 228 10.31 -9.33 6.90
CA LEU A 228 10.99 -8.99 8.14
C LEU A 228 10.17 -9.51 9.34
N GLY A 229 10.88 -10.06 10.33
CA GLY A 229 10.23 -10.56 11.52
C GLY A 229 11.26 -11.04 12.55
N THR A 230 10.77 -11.28 13.76
CA THR A 230 11.56 -11.85 14.84
C THR A 230 10.75 -12.98 15.50
N MET A 231 10.45 -12.91 16.77
CA MET A 231 9.63 -13.85 17.51
C MET A 231 8.41 -13.18 18.12
N ALA A 232 7.44 -13.94 18.57
CA ALA A 232 6.34 -13.52 19.44
C ALA A 232 6.60 -13.92 20.90
N HIS A 233 5.83 -13.35 21.84
CA HIS A 233 5.89 -13.71 23.25
C HIS A 233 5.64 -15.21 23.48
N SER A 234 4.81 -15.85 22.66
CA SER A 234 4.54 -17.30 22.73
C SER A 234 5.79 -18.18 22.57
N TRP A 235 6.80 -17.72 21.78
CA TRP A 235 8.09 -18.41 21.72
C TRP A 235 8.75 -18.45 23.10
N VAL A 236 8.83 -17.31 23.78
CA VAL A 236 9.44 -17.22 25.12
C VAL A 236 8.66 -18.03 26.14
N GLN A 237 7.32 -17.97 26.08
CA GLN A 237 6.43 -18.68 27.00
C GLN A 237 6.42 -20.20 26.83
N LEU A 238 6.88 -20.72 25.68
CA LEU A 238 6.94 -22.18 25.44
C LEU A 238 8.05 -22.88 26.22
N PHE A 239 9.12 -22.17 26.57
CA PHE A 239 10.27 -22.70 27.29
C PHE A 239 10.10 -22.51 28.80
N ASP A 240 10.77 -23.35 29.58
CA ASP A 240 10.71 -23.29 31.04
C ASP A 240 11.33 -21.99 31.59
N THR A 241 12.33 -21.45 30.88
CA THR A 241 12.95 -20.16 31.21
C THR A 241 13.12 -19.26 29.99
N GLU A 242 13.08 -17.96 30.22
CA GLU A 242 13.32 -16.93 29.20
C GLU A 242 14.74 -17.07 28.61
N LEU A 243 15.74 -17.44 29.42
CA LEU A 243 17.11 -17.64 28.95
C LEU A 243 17.21 -18.82 27.98
N GLU A 244 16.54 -19.94 28.26
CA GLU A 244 16.49 -21.10 27.35
C GLU A 244 15.87 -20.74 26.02
N ALA A 245 14.76 -19.98 26.03
CA ALA A 245 14.10 -19.49 24.82
C ALA A 245 15.06 -18.62 23.97
N PHE A 246 15.79 -17.72 24.61
CA PHE A 246 16.74 -16.84 23.93
C PHE A 246 17.96 -17.60 23.39
N CYS A 247 18.51 -18.53 24.17
CA CYS A 247 19.61 -19.41 23.71
C CYS A 247 19.16 -20.26 22.51
N ALA A 248 17.95 -20.83 22.53
CA ALA A 248 17.42 -21.62 21.45
C ALA A 248 17.30 -20.76 20.16
N TYR A 249 16.74 -19.56 20.28
CA TYR A 249 16.61 -18.65 19.13
C TYR A 249 17.96 -18.22 18.55
N ALA A 250 18.92 -17.90 19.42
CA ALA A 250 20.27 -17.49 19.02
C ALA A 250 21.03 -18.60 18.30
N ARG A 251 20.80 -19.87 18.66
CA ARG A 251 21.40 -21.03 17.96
C ARG A 251 20.89 -21.18 16.55
N GLU A 252 19.57 -21.03 16.36
CA GLU A 252 18.90 -21.24 15.07
C GLU A 252 19.08 -20.06 14.09
N TYR A 253 19.10 -18.82 14.61
CA TYR A 253 19.17 -17.59 13.81
C TYR A 253 20.33 -16.69 14.20
N PRO A 254 21.59 -17.16 14.14
CA PRO A 254 22.74 -16.41 14.65
C PRO A 254 23.00 -15.10 13.90
N ASP A 255 22.77 -15.08 12.57
CA ASP A 255 23.01 -13.89 11.72
C ASP A 255 21.89 -12.85 11.86
N ASN A 256 20.73 -13.22 12.37
CA ASN A 256 19.56 -12.33 12.47
C ASN A 256 18.88 -12.42 13.86
N CYS A 257 19.69 -12.59 14.90
CA CYS A 257 19.20 -12.75 16.27
C CYS A 257 18.71 -11.41 16.84
N VAL A 258 17.38 -11.24 16.88
CA VAL A 258 16.69 -10.13 17.56
C VAL A 258 15.77 -10.73 18.63
N LEU A 259 16.05 -10.47 19.92
CA LEU A 259 15.35 -11.07 21.06
C LEU A 259 14.26 -10.13 21.61
N LEU A 260 13.06 -10.66 21.85
CA LEU A 260 11.92 -9.95 22.43
C LEU A 260 12.04 -9.99 23.95
N VAL A 261 12.42 -8.87 24.58
CA VAL A 261 12.92 -8.83 25.97
C VAL A 261 11.89 -8.40 27.02
N ASP A 262 10.64 -8.19 26.64
CA ASP A 262 9.61 -7.65 27.52
C ASP A 262 8.45 -8.63 27.78
N THR A 263 8.71 -9.94 27.63
CA THR A 263 7.70 -10.98 27.95
C THR A 263 7.33 -10.97 29.44
N TYR A 264 8.32 -10.78 30.33
CA TYR A 264 8.12 -10.71 31.79
C TYR A 264 8.57 -9.38 32.37
N ASN A 265 9.87 -9.17 32.56
CA ASN A 265 10.42 -7.93 33.03
C ASN A 265 11.62 -7.50 32.21
N ALA A 266 11.43 -6.47 31.42
CA ALA A 266 12.42 -6.03 30.43
C ALA A 266 13.82 -5.78 31.03
N LEU A 267 13.92 -5.04 32.14
CA LEU A 267 15.22 -4.65 32.73
C LEU A 267 15.77 -5.61 33.77
N LYS A 268 14.90 -6.38 34.48
CA LYS A 268 15.37 -7.33 35.52
C LYS A 268 15.67 -8.70 34.99
N SER A 269 15.02 -9.13 33.92
CA SER A 269 15.23 -10.45 33.29
C SER A 269 15.50 -10.40 31.81
N GLY A 270 14.68 -9.73 30.99
CA GLY A 270 14.78 -9.78 29.54
C GLY A 270 16.12 -9.33 28.97
N VAL A 271 16.54 -8.10 29.25
CA VAL A 271 17.85 -7.59 28.76
C VAL A 271 19.02 -8.34 29.35
N PRO A 272 19.08 -8.68 30.67
CA PRO A 272 20.13 -9.53 31.23
C PRO A 272 20.20 -10.91 30.58
N ASN A 273 19.06 -11.60 30.39
CA ASN A 273 19.00 -12.90 29.74
C ASN A 273 19.39 -12.85 28.27
N ALA A 274 19.03 -11.77 27.58
CA ALA A 274 19.48 -11.56 26.19
C ALA A 274 21.01 -11.41 26.10
N ILE A 275 21.61 -10.60 26.97
CA ILE A 275 23.07 -10.44 27.07
C ILE A 275 23.75 -11.77 27.35
N GLU A 276 23.18 -12.56 28.27
CA GLU A 276 23.73 -13.89 28.62
C GLU A 276 23.62 -14.85 27.43
N ALA A 277 22.49 -14.88 26.73
CA ALA A 277 22.30 -15.71 25.55
C ALA A 277 23.28 -15.32 24.42
N PHE A 278 23.52 -14.03 24.19
CA PHE A 278 24.50 -13.56 23.22
C PHE A 278 25.91 -14.04 23.55
N LYS A 279 26.31 -13.97 24.83
CA LYS A 279 27.62 -14.44 25.29
C LYS A 279 27.79 -15.96 25.16
N ARG A 280 26.73 -16.71 25.42
CA ARG A 280 26.78 -18.19 25.37
C ARG A 280 26.73 -18.75 23.97
N GLU A 281 25.84 -18.18 23.11
CA GLU A 281 25.46 -18.82 21.86
C GLU A 281 26.04 -18.14 20.62
N LEU A 282 26.26 -16.83 20.66
CA LEU A 282 26.73 -16.09 19.50
C LEU A 282 28.25 -15.86 19.50
N LEU A 283 28.81 -15.28 20.58
CA LEU A 283 30.21 -14.92 20.62
C LEU A 283 31.18 -16.10 20.40
N PRO A 284 30.96 -17.29 21.00
CA PRO A 284 31.85 -18.44 20.78
C PRO A 284 31.86 -18.94 19.33
N ARG A 285 30.80 -18.63 18.58
CA ARG A 285 30.63 -18.98 17.17
C ARG A 285 31.03 -17.86 16.21
N GLY A 286 31.55 -16.74 16.72
CA GLY A 286 31.98 -15.59 15.93
C GLY A 286 30.86 -14.66 15.45
N TYR A 287 29.62 -14.79 15.97
CA TYR A 287 28.50 -13.95 15.63
C TYR A 287 28.31 -12.79 16.60
N ARG A 288 27.66 -11.72 16.12
CA ARG A 288 27.25 -10.57 16.91
C ARG A 288 25.72 -10.48 16.96
N PRO A 289 25.11 -10.06 18.10
CA PRO A 289 23.68 -9.88 18.18
C PRO A 289 23.19 -8.80 17.20
N LYS A 290 22.06 -9.06 16.54
CA LYS A 290 21.42 -8.09 15.66
C LYS A 290 20.68 -7.04 16.46
N GLY A 291 19.97 -7.45 17.51
CA GLY A 291 19.18 -6.51 18.30
C GLY A 291 18.37 -7.13 19.44
N ILE A 292 17.72 -6.24 20.18
CA ILE A 292 16.64 -6.56 21.12
C ILE A 292 15.37 -5.80 20.71
N ARG A 293 14.19 -6.29 21.09
CA ARG A 293 12.91 -5.64 20.78
C ARG A 293 12.06 -5.43 22.04
N PHE A 294 11.47 -4.24 22.14
CA PHE A 294 10.43 -3.89 23.09
C PHE A 294 9.09 -3.77 22.38
N ASP A 295 8.05 -4.38 22.95
CA ASP A 295 6.66 -4.33 22.46
C ASP A 295 5.71 -3.66 23.46
N SER A 296 6.22 -3.26 24.63
CA SER A 296 5.40 -2.71 25.72
C SER A 296 6.18 -1.77 26.65
N GLY A 297 5.44 -1.02 27.49
CA GLY A 297 5.98 -0.15 28.53
C GLY A 297 6.42 1.23 28.02
N ASP A 298 7.12 1.98 28.89
CA ASP A 298 7.75 3.25 28.53
C ASP A 298 9.02 3.00 27.72
N ILE A 299 8.85 2.89 26.41
CA ILE A 299 9.93 2.54 25.48
C ILE A 299 11.06 3.58 25.52
N ALA A 300 10.77 4.86 25.71
CA ALA A 300 11.79 5.88 25.80
C ALA A 300 12.70 5.69 27.03
N TYR A 301 12.10 5.37 28.17
CA TYR A 301 12.85 5.04 29.39
C TYR A 301 13.59 3.69 29.25
N LEU A 302 12.87 2.64 28.82
CA LEU A 302 13.42 1.28 28.70
C LEU A 302 14.60 1.22 27.74
N SER A 303 14.49 1.87 26.56
CA SER A 303 15.56 1.88 25.55
C SER A 303 16.85 2.55 26.06
N ARG A 304 16.71 3.67 26.80
CA ARG A 304 17.88 4.34 27.42
C ARG A 304 18.60 3.44 28.44
N LYS A 305 17.82 2.71 29.26
CA LYS A 305 18.39 1.77 30.24
C LYS A 305 19.01 0.55 29.58
N ALA A 306 18.32 -0.04 28.63
CA ALA A 306 18.82 -1.19 27.88
C ALA A 306 20.08 -0.86 27.09
N ARG A 307 20.14 0.31 26.45
CA ARG A 307 21.34 0.76 25.73
C ARG A 307 22.56 0.79 26.65
N LYS A 308 22.42 1.35 27.85
CA LYS A 308 23.50 1.35 28.83
C LYS A 308 23.95 -0.06 29.22
N MET A 309 22.98 -0.96 29.47
CA MET A 309 23.31 -2.35 29.83
C MET A 309 24.00 -3.10 28.70
N LEU A 310 23.59 -2.88 27.44
CA LEU A 310 24.22 -3.47 26.27
C LEU A 310 25.63 -2.95 26.06
N ASP A 311 25.84 -1.64 26.20
CA ASP A 311 27.18 -1.00 26.08
C ASP A 311 28.14 -1.52 27.15
N GLU A 312 27.69 -1.58 28.40
CA GLU A 312 28.48 -2.15 29.53
C GLU A 312 28.83 -3.62 29.34
N ALA A 313 28.03 -4.34 28.52
CA ALA A 313 28.29 -5.75 28.17
C ALA A 313 29.15 -5.94 26.90
N GLY A 314 29.56 -4.85 26.21
CA GLY A 314 30.34 -4.86 24.98
C GLY A 314 29.50 -5.10 23.71
N PHE A 315 28.22 -4.70 23.71
CA PHE A 315 27.26 -4.84 22.60
C PHE A 315 26.76 -3.48 22.11
N GLU A 316 27.66 -2.54 21.84
CA GLU A 316 27.33 -1.21 21.34
C GLU A 316 26.69 -1.26 19.95
N ASP A 317 26.97 -2.29 19.16
CA ASP A 317 26.44 -2.58 17.83
C ASP A 317 25.05 -3.27 17.85
N CYS A 318 24.58 -3.74 18.99
CA CYS A 318 23.28 -4.36 19.14
C CYS A 318 22.17 -3.30 19.02
N THR A 319 21.29 -3.44 18.03
CA THR A 319 20.20 -2.49 17.78
C THR A 319 19.03 -2.65 18.76
N ILE A 320 18.27 -1.59 18.97
CA ILE A 320 17.04 -1.60 19.77
C ILE A 320 15.86 -1.32 18.85
N VAL A 321 14.93 -2.26 18.79
CA VAL A 321 13.70 -2.18 18.01
C VAL A 321 12.52 -1.85 18.92
N ALA A 322 11.68 -0.89 18.54
CA ALA A 322 10.43 -0.61 19.23
C ALA A 322 9.23 -1.03 18.36
N SER A 323 8.24 -1.64 18.98
CA SER A 323 6.98 -2.00 18.33
C SER A 323 5.78 -1.75 19.27
N ASN A 324 4.56 -2.05 18.82
CA ASN A 324 3.29 -1.85 19.51
C ASN A 324 2.66 -0.46 19.37
N SER A 325 1.47 -0.40 18.78
CA SER A 325 0.56 0.76 18.71
C SER A 325 1.19 2.09 18.26
N LEU A 326 2.29 2.02 17.51
CA LEU A 326 3.05 3.17 17.06
C LEU A 326 2.37 3.88 15.89
N ASP A 327 2.55 5.20 15.85
CA ASP A 327 2.23 6.08 14.73
C ASP A 327 3.27 7.20 14.62
N GLU A 328 3.10 8.10 13.65
CA GLU A 328 4.01 9.23 13.41
C GLU A 328 4.16 10.17 14.62
N TYR A 329 3.11 10.30 15.43
CA TYR A 329 3.13 11.18 16.60
C TYR A 329 3.93 10.57 17.76
N LEU A 330 3.63 9.30 18.10
CA LEU A 330 4.34 8.58 19.17
C LEU A 330 5.82 8.38 18.83
N ILE A 331 6.15 8.06 17.56
CA ILE A 331 7.54 7.92 17.12
C ILE A 331 8.30 9.24 17.31
N ARG A 332 7.73 10.36 16.85
CA ARG A 332 8.32 11.69 17.04
C ARG A 332 8.53 12.03 18.51
N ASP A 333 7.52 11.74 19.34
CA ASP A 333 7.57 12.06 20.76
C ASP A 333 8.61 11.20 21.49
N MET A 334 8.70 9.90 21.20
CA MET A 334 9.76 9.04 21.75
C MET A 334 11.16 9.51 21.37
N ILE A 335 11.37 9.90 20.11
CA ILE A 335 12.65 10.44 19.65
C ILE A 335 12.96 11.76 20.40
N GLY A 336 11.98 12.64 20.55
CA GLY A 336 12.09 13.88 21.30
C GLY A 336 12.44 13.68 22.78
N GLN A 337 11.99 12.58 23.39
CA GLN A 337 12.34 12.17 24.75
C GLN A 337 13.72 11.50 24.87
N GLY A 338 14.47 11.42 23.77
CA GLY A 338 15.81 10.83 23.75
C GLY A 338 15.83 9.29 23.78
N ALA A 339 14.76 8.64 23.29
CA ALA A 339 14.74 7.19 23.13
C ALA A 339 15.93 6.69 22.31
N LYS A 340 16.54 5.61 22.75
CA LYS A 340 17.66 4.94 22.06
C LYS A 340 17.12 3.79 21.22
N VAL A 341 16.29 4.13 20.23
CA VAL A 341 15.64 3.18 19.33
C VAL A 341 16.24 3.37 17.93
N ASP A 342 16.62 2.26 17.30
CA ASP A 342 17.29 2.24 16.01
C ASP A 342 16.32 1.93 14.86
N SER A 343 15.19 1.24 15.14
CA SER A 343 14.16 0.95 14.15
C SER A 343 12.79 0.72 14.81
N PHE A 344 11.71 0.83 14.02
CA PHE A 344 10.35 0.70 14.53
C PHE A 344 9.55 -0.33 13.72
N GLY A 345 8.81 -1.20 14.43
CA GLY A 345 7.78 -2.07 13.87
C GLY A 345 6.40 -1.44 14.06
N VAL A 346 5.74 -1.06 12.99
CA VAL A 346 4.44 -0.37 13.03
C VAL A 346 3.36 -1.24 12.42
N GLY A 347 2.31 -1.53 13.18
CA GLY A 347 1.27 -2.46 12.79
C GLY A 347 -0.06 -1.79 12.45
N GLU A 348 -1.04 -1.92 13.36
CA GLU A 348 -2.45 -1.55 13.17
C GLU A 348 -2.63 -0.13 12.63
N ARG A 349 -2.03 0.87 13.26
CA ARG A 349 -2.24 2.28 12.89
C ARG A 349 -1.71 2.65 11.52
N LEU A 350 -0.75 1.88 10.99
CA LEU A 350 -0.26 2.02 9.62
C LEU A 350 -1.22 1.33 8.65
N ILE A 351 -1.44 0.01 8.81
CA ILE A 351 -2.13 -0.80 7.81
C ILE A 351 -3.62 -0.46 7.67
N THR A 352 -4.23 0.15 8.69
CA THR A 352 -5.62 0.62 8.67
C THR A 352 -5.74 2.12 8.40
N SER A 353 -4.61 2.86 8.39
CA SER A 353 -4.63 4.33 8.42
C SER A 353 -5.63 4.87 9.44
N SER A 354 -5.58 4.36 10.67
CA SER A 354 -6.64 4.47 11.69
C SER A 354 -7.13 5.88 11.99
N SER A 355 -6.27 6.89 11.84
CA SER A 355 -6.61 8.32 12.05
C SER A 355 -7.44 8.91 10.90
N SER A 356 -7.31 8.36 9.68
CA SER A 356 -8.05 8.79 8.49
C SER A 356 -8.17 7.60 7.53
N PRO A 357 -9.16 6.70 7.73
CA PRO A 357 -9.21 5.38 7.10
C PRO A 357 -9.70 5.40 5.65
N VAL A 358 -9.99 6.57 5.08
CA VAL A 358 -10.52 6.72 3.71
C VAL A 358 -9.82 7.87 2.99
N LEU A 359 -9.28 7.60 1.79
CA LEU A 359 -8.75 8.66 0.93
C LEU A 359 -9.87 9.53 0.34
N GLY A 360 -11.01 8.93 0.02
CA GLY A 360 -12.17 9.63 -0.53
C GLY A 360 -11.98 10.08 -1.98
N GLY A 361 -11.28 9.29 -2.78
CA GLY A 361 -11.20 9.47 -4.22
C GLY A 361 -12.57 9.39 -4.89
N VAL A 362 -12.72 10.07 -5.99
CA VAL A 362 -13.94 10.08 -6.82
C VAL A 362 -13.57 9.90 -8.29
N TYR A 363 -14.50 9.33 -9.04
CA TYR A 363 -14.36 9.10 -10.48
C TYR A 363 -15.48 9.84 -11.20
N LYS A 364 -15.15 10.76 -12.13
CA LYS A 364 -16.15 11.68 -12.68
C LYS A 364 -15.97 11.89 -14.18
N LEU A 365 -17.09 11.81 -14.91
CA LEU A 365 -17.17 12.21 -16.31
C LEU A 365 -16.75 13.68 -16.44
N CYS A 366 -15.73 13.97 -17.27
CA CYS A 366 -15.20 15.31 -17.49
C CYS A 366 -15.33 15.79 -18.94
N ALA A 367 -15.45 14.88 -19.90
CA ALA A 367 -15.69 15.21 -21.30
C ALA A 367 -16.27 14.02 -22.08
N VAL A 368 -16.84 14.32 -23.26
CA VAL A 368 -17.18 13.34 -24.29
C VAL A 368 -16.66 13.84 -25.64
N GLU A 369 -16.44 12.95 -26.59
CA GLU A 369 -16.21 13.35 -27.98
C GLU A 369 -17.54 13.45 -28.73
N LYS A 370 -17.70 14.54 -29.49
CA LYS A 370 -18.82 14.75 -30.40
C LYS A 370 -18.32 15.45 -31.66
N ASP A 371 -18.60 14.89 -32.83
CA ASP A 371 -18.19 15.41 -34.13
C ASP A 371 -16.67 15.68 -34.20
N GLY A 372 -15.85 14.77 -33.64
CA GLY A 372 -14.40 14.88 -33.59
C GLY A 372 -13.86 15.94 -32.63
N LYS A 373 -14.72 16.52 -31.76
CA LYS A 373 -14.32 17.57 -30.80
C LYS A 373 -14.58 17.10 -29.38
N ILE A 374 -13.67 17.45 -28.46
CA ILE A 374 -13.84 17.22 -27.01
C ILE A 374 -14.83 18.22 -26.45
N CYS A 375 -15.98 17.73 -26.02
CA CYS A 375 -17.05 18.53 -25.42
C CYS A 375 -16.99 18.37 -23.89
N PRO A 376 -16.79 19.44 -23.13
CA PRO A 376 -16.69 19.39 -21.69
C PRO A 376 -17.99 18.89 -21.05
N ARG A 377 -17.83 18.19 -19.91
CA ARG A 377 -18.92 17.81 -19.02
C ARG A 377 -18.58 18.24 -17.60
N ILE A 378 -19.49 18.93 -16.97
CA ILE A 378 -19.31 19.48 -15.63
C ILE A 378 -20.53 19.19 -14.77
N LYS A 379 -20.29 18.73 -13.55
CA LYS A 379 -21.32 18.73 -12.52
C LYS A 379 -21.29 20.04 -11.77
N ILE A 380 -22.37 20.80 -11.85
CA ILE A 380 -22.62 21.98 -11.02
C ILE A 380 -23.27 21.51 -9.71
N SER A 381 -22.82 22.02 -8.59
CA SER A 381 -23.32 21.66 -7.25
C SER A 381 -23.30 22.89 -6.36
N ASP A 382 -24.25 22.99 -5.45
CA ASP A 382 -24.30 24.02 -4.39
C ASP A 382 -23.06 23.96 -3.48
N ASN A 383 -22.45 22.78 -3.36
CA ASN A 383 -21.15 22.61 -2.71
C ASN A 383 -20.03 22.77 -3.74
N VAL A 384 -19.36 23.93 -3.74
CA VAL A 384 -18.25 24.28 -4.63
C VAL A 384 -17.16 23.20 -4.66
N ALA A 385 -16.88 22.53 -3.53
CA ALA A 385 -15.91 21.45 -3.44
C ALA A 385 -16.29 20.19 -4.26
N LYS A 386 -17.54 20.10 -4.74
CA LYS A 386 -18.04 19.00 -5.58
C LYS A 386 -18.07 19.34 -7.06
N ILE A 387 -17.72 20.56 -7.44
CA ILE A 387 -17.62 20.95 -8.85
C ILE A 387 -16.38 20.27 -9.44
N SER A 388 -16.56 19.55 -10.56
CA SER A 388 -15.46 18.88 -11.25
C SER A 388 -14.83 19.82 -12.30
N THR A 389 -13.53 19.72 -12.48
CA THR A 389 -12.85 20.43 -13.59
C THR A 389 -13.12 19.68 -14.90
N PRO A 390 -13.73 20.33 -15.91
CA PRO A 390 -14.08 19.66 -17.17
C PRO A 390 -12.89 19.51 -18.11
N CYS A 391 -13.10 18.84 -19.23
CA CYS A 391 -12.18 18.53 -20.31
C CYS A 391 -11.08 17.50 -19.98
N PHE A 392 -10.37 17.06 -21.02
CA PHE A 392 -9.16 16.26 -20.88
C PHE A 392 -8.02 17.14 -20.39
N LYS A 393 -7.37 16.75 -19.30
CA LYS A 393 -6.40 17.56 -18.55
C LYS A 393 -5.05 16.85 -18.47
N LYS A 394 -3.98 17.65 -18.44
CA LYS A 394 -2.63 17.20 -18.15
C LYS A 394 -2.10 18.01 -16.96
N PRO A 395 -1.81 17.37 -15.82
CA PRO A 395 -1.18 18.06 -14.70
C PRO A 395 0.27 18.42 -15.04
N TRP A 396 0.70 19.58 -14.60
CA TRP A 396 2.08 20.06 -14.70
C TRP A 396 2.62 20.37 -13.32
N ARG A 397 3.88 20.07 -13.09
CA ARG A 397 4.60 20.47 -11.87
C ARG A 397 5.66 21.47 -12.25
N LEU A 398 5.61 22.62 -11.60
CA LEU A 398 6.62 23.65 -11.73
C LEU A 398 7.57 23.52 -10.54
N PHE A 399 8.84 23.61 -10.79
CA PHE A 399 9.89 23.60 -9.79
C PHE A 399 10.70 24.89 -9.94
N ASP A 400 10.97 25.58 -8.84
CA ASP A 400 11.81 26.77 -8.77
C ASP A 400 13.29 26.43 -8.96
#